data_6c4f9387a9682d381e4ffd3d93639355
#
_entry.id   6c4f9387a9682d381e4ffd3d93639355
#
_cell.length_a   1.000
_cell.length_b   1.000
_cell.length_c   1.000
_cell.angle_alpha   90.00
_cell.angle_beta   90.00
_cell.angle_gamma   90.00
#
_symmetry.space_group_name_H-M   'P 1'
#
loop_
_entity.id
_entity.type
_entity.pdbx_description
1 polymer ?
#
loop_
_entity_poly.entity_id
_entity_poly.type
_entity_poly.pdbx_seq_one_letter_code
_entity_poly.pdbx_strand_id
1 'polypeptide(L)'
;AYLICQYEFLSPSIIVPHQQDDMRLEIGKKLSKFYSRITFEVDSLWTTAEGRQVYRSRADEIFRRHSKTQSEEEGLRVLSELPSRKSDCIVYKNYPIGEMYVQDASGNDYFDYTDEFLPQNWQIHPDTMTHLGYHCQKATCTWRGRDYEARFTSEIPVNDGPMKFFGLPGLIVKV
;
A
#
# COMPACT_ATOMS: atom_id res chain seq x y z
N ALA A 1 19.24 -9.72 2.57
CA ALA A 1 18.17 -10.39 1.83
C ALA A 1 17.01 -9.42 1.74
N TYR A 2 16.42 -9.29 0.60
CA TYR A 2 15.22 -8.50 0.41
C TYR A 2 14.00 -9.41 0.47
N LEU A 3 13.03 -9.05 1.30
CA LEU A 3 11.68 -9.60 1.22
C LEU A 3 10.78 -8.51 0.63
N ILE A 4 9.97 -8.87 -0.37
CA ILE A 4 8.97 -8.00 -0.97
C ILE A 4 7.61 -8.64 -0.73
N CYS A 5 6.69 -7.89 -0.12
CA CYS A 5 5.33 -8.30 0.12
C CYS A 5 4.39 -7.36 -0.65
N GLN A 6 3.35 -7.92 -1.23
CA GLN A 6 2.27 -7.17 -1.88
C GLN A 6 1.03 -7.24 -1.01
N TYR A 7 0.37 -6.09 -0.84
CA TYR A 7 -0.87 -5.96 -0.09
C TYR A 7 -1.92 -5.32 -0.97
N GLU A 8 -3.11 -5.84 -0.90
CA GLU A 8 -4.28 -5.18 -1.45
C GLU A 8 -4.84 -4.20 -0.42
N PHE A 9 -4.91 -2.93 -0.77
CA PHE A 9 -5.51 -1.90 0.06
C PHE A 9 -6.90 -1.57 -0.47
N LEU A 10 -7.90 -1.75 0.39
CA LEU A 10 -9.29 -1.41 0.11
C LEU A 10 -9.67 -0.17 0.91
N SER A 11 -9.82 0.97 0.25
CA SER A 11 -10.33 2.17 0.92
C SER A 11 -11.85 2.13 0.97
N PRO A 12 -12.47 2.27 2.16
CA PRO A 12 -13.92 2.41 2.29
C PRO A 12 -14.39 3.83 1.97
N SER A 13 -13.90 4.44 0.90
CA SER A 13 -14.30 5.80 0.52
C SER A 13 -15.78 5.83 0.14
N ILE A 14 -16.53 6.79 0.72
CA ILE A 14 -17.92 7.05 0.39
C ILE A 14 -18.05 7.67 -1.02
N ILE A 15 -17.02 8.38 -1.47
CA ILE A 15 -17.02 9.13 -2.74
C ILE A 15 -16.63 8.25 -3.92
N VAL A 16 -15.68 7.32 -3.73
CA VAL A 16 -15.26 6.34 -4.73
C VAL A 16 -15.30 4.97 -4.06
N PRO A 17 -16.43 4.24 -4.16
CA PRO A 17 -16.54 2.92 -3.56
C PRO A 17 -15.46 1.98 -4.13
N HIS A 18 -14.74 1.29 -3.24
CA HIS A 18 -13.77 0.25 -3.60
C HIS A 18 -12.54 0.75 -4.38
N GLN A 19 -11.99 1.90 -4.01
CA GLN A 19 -10.67 2.26 -4.54
C GLN A 19 -9.64 1.23 -4.05
N GLN A 20 -9.28 0.33 -4.96
CA GLN A 20 -8.28 -0.70 -4.76
C GLN A 20 -6.91 -0.14 -5.12
N ASP A 21 -5.92 -0.36 -4.27
CA ASP A 21 -4.52 -0.05 -4.54
C ASP A 21 -3.64 -1.26 -4.27
N ASP A 22 -2.59 -1.38 -5.05
CA ASP A 22 -1.57 -2.42 -4.90
C ASP A 22 -0.38 -1.82 -4.15
N MET A 23 -0.31 -2.16 -2.87
CA MET A 23 0.72 -1.65 -1.98
C MET A 23 1.87 -2.63 -1.88
N ARG A 24 3.08 -2.10 -1.82
CA ARG A 24 4.30 -2.88 -1.69
C ARG A 24 5.02 -2.55 -0.39
N LEU A 25 5.39 -3.60 0.34
CA LEU A 25 6.32 -3.54 1.47
C LEU A 25 7.65 -4.15 1.06
N GLU A 26 8.69 -3.36 1.05
CA GLU A 26 10.07 -3.81 0.81
C GLU A 26 10.84 -3.81 2.13
N ILE A 27 11.31 -4.99 2.55
CA ILE A 27 12.01 -5.16 3.82
C ILE A 27 13.49 -5.41 3.54
N GLY A 28 14.31 -4.46 3.96
CA GLY A 28 15.76 -4.54 3.93
C GLY A 28 16.36 -5.01 5.26
N LYS A 29 17.69 -4.99 5.37
CA LYS A 29 18.39 -5.40 6.59
C LYS A 29 18.17 -4.45 7.79
N LYS A 30 17.97 -3.17 7.55
CA LYS A 30 17.92 -2.12 8.57
C LYS A 30 16.66 -1.29 8.53
N LEU A 31 16.02 -1.20 7.39
CA LEU A 31 14.82 -0.39 7.17
C LEU A 31 13.84 -1.11 6.28
N SER A 32 12.58 -0.70 6.32
CA SER A 32 11.59 -1.09 5.33
C SER A 32 10.88 0.12 4.74
N LYS A 33 10.26 -0.08 3.56
CA LYS A 33 9.51 0.93 2.83
C LYS A 33 8.17 0.35 2.41
N PHE A 34 7.09 1.06 2.72
CA PHE A 34 5.74 0.75 2.28
C PHE A 34 5.21 1.85 1.37
N TYR A 35 4.67 1.50 0.19
CA TYR A 35 4.23 2.48 -0.80
C TYR A 35 3.29 1.87 -1.83
N SER A 36 2.54 2.72 -2.58
CA SER A 36 1.75 2.29 -3.73
C SER A 36 2.64 1.91 -4.91
N ARG A 37 2.55 0.65 -5.35
CA ARG A 37 3.27 0.17 -6.54
C ARG A 37 2.78 0.90 -7.79
N ILE A 38 1.47 1.13 -7.89
CA ILE A 38 0.87 1.81 -9.05
C ILE A 38 1.37 3.26 -9.14
N THR A 39 1.33 4.00 -8.03
CA THR A 39 1.87 5.38 -7.98
C THR A 39 3.35 5.41 -8.36
N PHE A 40 4.15 4.50 -7.81
CA PHE A 40 5.58 4.42 -8.12
C PHE A 40 5.84 4.14 -9.61
N GLU A 41 5.07 3.24 -10.23
CA GLU A 41 5.18 2.95 -11.65
C GLU A 41 4.79 4.16 -12.51
N VAL A 42 3.69 4.84 -12.18
CA VAL A 42 3.25 6.06 -12.88
C VAL A 42 4.32 7.14 -12.77
N ASP A 43 4.84 7.40 -11.57
CA ASP A 43 5.88 8.41 -11.35
C ASP A 43 7.16 8.09 -12.12
N SER A 44 7.55 6.81 -12.18
CA SER A 44 8.73 6.38 -12.92
C SER A 44 8.61 6.66 -14.43
N LEU A 45 7.41 6.58 -15.01
CA LEU A 45 7.18 6.94 -16.41
C LEU A 45 7.42 8.44 -16.68
N TRP A 46 7.22 9.30 -15.68
CA TRP A 46 7.45 10.74 -15.84
C TRP A 46 8.90 11.18 -15.71
N THR A 47 9.79 10.32 -15.19
CA THR A 47 11.20 10.66 -14.98
C THR A 47 12.01 10.72 -16.28
N THR A 48 11.63 10.00 -17.32
CA THR A 48 12.35 9.93 -18.59
C THR A 48 11.51 10.40 -19.78
N ALA A 49 12.14 10.78 -20.86
CA ALA A 49 11.45 11.14 -22.11
C ALA A 49 10.70 9.95 -22.72
N GLU A 50 11.35 8.80 -22.72
CA GLU A 50 10.81 7.53 -23.21
C GLU A 50 9.59 7.11 -22.38
N GLY A 51 9.67 7.21 -21.05
CA GLY A 51 8.57 6.90 -20.15
C GLY A 51 7.35 7.79 -20.41
N ARG A 52 7.56 9.10 -20.57
CA ARG A 52 6.48 10.04 -20.93
C ARG A 52 5.85 9.70 -22.28
N GLN A 53 6.64 9.23 -23.24
CA GLN A 53 6.11 8.77 -24.53
C GLN A 53 5.26 7.49 -24.37
N VAL A 54 5.71 6.53 -23.58
CA VAL A 54 4.96 5.31 -23.24
C VAL A 54 3.62 5.66 -22.58
N TYR A 55 3.64 6.57 -21.58
CA TYR A 55 2.42 7.04 -20.93
C TYR A 55 1.43 7.64 -21.93
N ARG A 56 1.88 8.57 -22.79
CA ARG A 56 1.03 9.21 -23.81
C ARG A 56 0.43 8.19 -24.76
N SER A 57 1.25 7.24 -25.28
CA SER A 57 0.76 6.22 -26.21
C SER A 57 -0.33 5.34 -25.58
N ARG A 58 -0.19 4.99 -24.30
CA ARG A 58 -1.22 4.24 -23.56
C ARG A 58 -2.50 5.07 -23.38
N ALA A 59 -2.36 6.32 -22.99
CA ALA A 59 -3.50 7.23 -22.82
C ALA A 59 -4.25 7.43 -24.14
N ASP A 60 -3.55 7.68 -25.25
CA ASP A 60 -4.13 7.83 -26.58
C ASP A 60 -4.90 6.58 -27.03
N GLU A 61 -4.37 5.39 -26.73
CA GLU A 61 -5.07 4.14 -27.02
C GLU A 61 -6.37 4.01 -26.21
N ILE A 62 -6.32 4.32 -24.90
CA ILE A 62 -7.48 4.27 -24.03
C ILE A 62 -8.55 5.28 -24.47
N PHE A 63 -8.17 6.53 -24.78
CA PHE A 63 -9.09 7.52 -25.28
C PHE A 63 -9.72 7.12 -26.62
N ARG A 64 -8.96 6.50 -27.50
CA ARG A 64 -9.46 5.96 -28.78
C ARG A 64 -10.46 4.82 -28.57
N ARG A 65 -10.25 3.97 -27.57
CA ARG A 65 -11.20 2.92 -27.16
C ARG A 65 -12.44 3.52 -26.53
N HIS A 66 -12.27 4.49 -25.61
CA HIS A 66 -13.37 5.21 -24.98
C HIS A 66 -14.29 5.90 -26.01
N SER A 67 -13.73 6.53 -27.04
CA SER A 67 -14.54 7.18 -28.09
C SER A 67 -15.41 6.22 -28.91
N LYS A 68 -15.21 4.92 -28.79
CA LYS A 68 -15.98 3.86 -29.48
C LYS A 68 -16.98 3.16 -28.57
N THR A 69 -17.01 3.47 -27.27
CA THR A 69 -17.94 2.85 -26.33
C THR A 69 -19.37 3.34 -26.60
N GLN A 70 -20.34 2.46 -26.36
CA GLN A 70 -21.76 2.74 -26.63
C GLN A 70 -22.55 3.03 -25.35
N SER A 71 -21.97 2.76 -24.17
CA SER A 71 -22.59 3.02 -22.87
C SER A 71 -21.65 3.78 -21.95
N GLU A 72 -22.23 4.57 -21.03
CA GLU A 72 -21.47 5.31 -20.02
C GLU A 72 -20.68 4.37 -19.11
N GLU A 73 -21.27 3.24 -18.71
CA GLU A 73 -20.62 2.23 -17.86
C GLU A 73 -19.38 1.63 -18.53
N GLU A 74 -19.49 1.27 -19.82
CA GLU A 74 -18.35 0.80 -20.60
C GLU A 74 -17.29 1.88 -20.74
N GLY A 75 -17.71 3.13 -21.00
CA GLY A 75 -16.82 4.28 -21.09
C GLY A 75 -16.01 4.50 -19.81
N LEU A 76 -16.68 4.49 -18.66
CA LEU A 76 -16.02 4.63 -17.36
C LEU A 76 -15.03 3.47 -17.08
N ARG A 77 -15.41 2.23 -17.44
CA ARG A 77 -14.51 1.08 -17.31
C ARG A 77 -13.26 1.25 -18.17
N VAL A 78 -13.39 1.68 -19.40
CA VAL A 78 -12.24 1.93 -20.28
C VAL A 78 -11.36 3.05 -19.73
N LEU A 79 -11.94 4.15 -19.24
CA LEU A 79 -11.17 5.24 -18.64
C LEU A 79 -10.47 4.83 -17.33
N SER A 80 -11.01 3.88 -16.58
CA SER A 80 -10.36 3.38 -15.35
C SER A 80 -9.04 2.65 -15.61
N GLU A 81 -8.77 2.26 -16.85
CA GLU A 81 -7.50 1.66 -17.26
C GLU A 81 -6.36 2.69 -17.45
N LEU A 82 -6.69 4.01 -17.42
CA LEU A 82 -5.65 5.04 -17.50
C LEU A 82 -4.66 4.89 -16.34
N PRO A 83 -3.34 4.89 -16.65
CA PRO A 83 -2.32 4.89 -15.61
C PRO A 83 -2.46 6.15 -14.74
N SER A 84 -3.00 6.02 -13.57
CA SER A 84 -3.23 7.12 -12.64
C SER A 84 -2.63 6.79 -11.27
N ARG A 85 -2.08 7.80 -10.61
CA ARG A 85 -1.62 7.68 -9.23
C ARG A 85 -2.77 7.22 -8.34
N LYS A 86 -2.45 6.43 -7.34
CA LYS A 86 -3.34 5.97 -6.29
C LYS A 86 -2.95 6.63 -4.97
N SER A 87 -2.50 5.88 -3.98
CA SER A 87 -2.01 6.45 -2.74
C SER A 87 -0.69 7.18 -2.92
N ASP A 88 -0.57 8.37 -2.35
CA ASP A 88 0.68 9.13 -2.23
C ASP A 88 1.46 8.75 -0.96
N CYS A 89 0.84 7.97 -0.08
CA CYS A 89 1.42 7.61 1.20
C CYS A 89 2.63 6.69 1.02
N ILE A 90 3.77 7.14 1.53
CA ILE A 90 5.02 6.37 1.63
C ILE A 90 5.44 6.34 3.09
N VAL A 91 5.69 5.14 3.63
CA VAL A 91 6.17 4.96 5.00
C VAL A 91 7.53 4.29 4.96
N TYR A 92 8.54 4.96 5.50
CA TYR A 92 9.85 4.38 5.79
C TYR A 92 9.91 4.05 7.28
N LYS A 93 10.16 2.80 7.63
CA LYS A 93 10.33 2.37 9.01
C LYS A 93 11.80 2.23 9.34
N ASN A 94 12.19 2.70 10.54
CA ASN A 94 13.57 2.78 11.00
C ASN A 94 14.45 3.66 10.08
N TYR A 95 13.86 4.76 9.59
CA TYR A 95 14.55 5.78 8.81
C TYR A 95 13.95 7.17 9.11
N PRO A 96 14.75 8.12 9.64
CA PRO A 96 16.08 7.89 10.24
C PRO A 96 16.10 6.77 11.27
N ILE A 97 17.27 6.28 11.67
CA ILE A 97 17.36 5.15 12.63
C ILE A 97 16.59 5.48 13.91
N GLY A 98 15.64 4.61 14.28
CA GLY A 98 14.79 4.79 15.45
C GLY A 98 13.51 5.59 15.19
N GLU A 99 13.27 6.02 13.94
CA GLU A 99 12.10 6.80 13.56
C GLU A 99 11.35 6.16 12.38
N MET A 100 10.12 6.60 12.17
CA MET A 100 9.38 6.40 10.91
C MET A 100 9.31 7.73 10.18
N TYR A 101 9.68 7.76 8.92
CA TYR A 101 9.48 8.90 8.04
C TYR A 101 8.30 8.62 7.11
N VAL A 102 7.34 9.53 7.11
CA VAL A 102 6.10 9.39 6.35
C VAL A 102 5.99 10.56 5.38
N GLN A 103 5.74 10.25 4.12
CA GLN A 103 5.31 11.19 3.10
C GLN A 103 3.87 10.90 2.76
N ASP A 104 3.02 11.91 2.64
CA ASP A 104 1.60 11.73 2.31
C ASP A 104 1.06 12.99 1.64
N ALA A 105 -0.20 12.93 1.18
CA ALA A 105 -0.89 14.07 0.59
C ALA A 105 -2.34 14.15 1.09
N SER A 106 -2.84 15.37 1.19
CA SER A 106 -4.26 15.64 1.43
C SER A 106 -4.76 16.63 0.39
N GLY A 107 -5.52 16.13 -0.58
CA GLY A 107 -5.87 16.91 -1.77
C GLY A 107 -4.63 17.25 -2.60
N ASN A 108 -4.31 18.53 -2.75
CA ASN A 108 -3.13 18.99 -3.48
C ASN A 108 -1.92 19.32 -2.58
N ASP A 109 -2.09 19.20 -1.26
CA ASP A 109 -1.06 19.54 -0.29
C ASP A 109 -0.24 18.30 0.05
N TYR A 110 1.06 18.34 -0.31
CA TYR A 110 2.03 17.32 0.06
C TYR A 110 2.68 17.70 1.37
N PHE A 111 2.83 16.73 2.26
CA PHE A 111 3.48 16.91 3.55
C PHE A 111 4.31 15.68 3.92
N ASP A 112 5.28 15.91 4.79
CA ASP A 112 6.07 14.85 5.37
C ASP A 112 6.24 15.10 6.88
N TYR A 113 6.43 14.01 7.62
CA TYR A 113 6.66 14.06 9.06
C TYR A 113 7.40 12.82 9.55
N THR A 114 8.05 12.98 10.69
CA THR A 114 8.62 11.86 11.44
C THR A 114 7.69 11.43 12.55
N ASP A 115 7.70 10.15 12.86
CA ASP A 115 6.94 9.50 13.89
C ASP A 115 7.83 8.54 14.67
N GLU A 116 7.45 8.22 15.90
CA GLU A 116 8.21 7.28 16.72
C GLU A 116 8.15 5.86 16.13
N PHE A 117 9.32 5.21 16.03
CA PHE A 117 9.41 3.82 15.62
C PHE A 117 9.24 2.91 16.84
N LEU A 118 8.01 2.87 17.38
CA LEU A 118 7.61 2.03 18.50
C LEU A 118 6.56 1.02 18.04
N PRO A 119 6.70 -0.26 18.40
CA PRO A 119 5.72 -1.28 18.08
C PRO A 119 4.40 -1.00 18.80
N GLN A 120 3.29 -1.38 18.18
CA GLN A 120 1.98 -1.33 18.82
C GLN A 120 1.92 -2.35 19.96
N ASN A 121 1.13 -2.04 21.00
CA ASN A 121 0.89 -2.95 22.12
C ASN A 121 -0.09 -4.07 21.71
N TRP A 122 0.43 -5.05 20.97
CA TRP A 122 -0.37 -6.15 20.45
C TRP A 122 -0.76 -7.14 21.56
N GLN A 123 -2.03 -7.53 21.56
CA GLN A 123 -2.56 -8.67 22.31
C GLN A 123 -2.75 -9.82 21.33
N ILE A 124 -1.98 -10.90 21.51
CA ILE A 124 -2.05 -12.09 20.66
C ILE A 124 -3.14 -13.02 21.20
N HIS A 125 -4.01 -13.50 20.30
CA HIS A 125 -5.13 -14.38 20.61
C HIS A 125 -4.86 -15.80 20.09
N PRO A 126 -5.52 -16.83 20.67
CA PRO A 126 -5.39 -18.21 20.17
C PRO A 126 -6.05 -18.45 18.81
N ASP A 127 -6.88 -17.51 18.34
CA ASP A 127 -7.61 -17.62 17.09
C ASP A 127 -6.64 -17.69 15.90
N THR A 128 -6.81 -18.68 15.07
CA THR A 128 -5.99 -18.92 13.89
C THR A 128 -6.82 -19.03 12.63
N MET A 129 -6.21 -18.77 11.49
CA MET A 129 -6.79 -18.97 10.17
C MET A 129 -5.69 -19.27 9.15
N THR A 130 -6.05 -19.87 8.03
CA THR A 130 -5.15 -19.95 6.87
C THR A 130 -5.41 -18.78 5.94
N HIS A 131 -4.35 -18.07 5.56
CA HIS A 131 -4.41 -16.96 4.59
C HIS A 131 -3.26 -17.10 3.60
N LEU A 132 -3.55 -17.14 2.31
CA LEU A 132 -2.57 -17.36 1.22
C LEU A 132 -1.64 -18.58 1.45
N GLY A 133 -2.17 -19.64 2.08
CA GLY A 133 -1.40 -20.84 2.39
C GLY A 133 -0.59 -20.79 3.70
N TYR A 134 -0.50 -19.64 4.37
CA TYR A 134 0.18 -19.47 5.65
C TYR A 134 -0.77 -19.68 6.82
N HIS A 135 -0.28 -20.29 7.87
CA HIS A 135 -0.98 -20.34 9.16
C HIS A 135 -0.81 -19.00 9.88
N CYS A 136 -1.93 -18.31 10.08
CA CYS A 136 -1.94 -16.96 10.65
C CYS A 136 -2.64 -16.94 11.99
N GLN A 137 -2.10 -16.18 12.93
CA GLN A 137 -2.68 -15.95 14.25
C GLN A 137 -3.24 -14.55 14.35
N LYS A 138 -4.30 -14.37 15.16
CA LYS A 138 -4.95 -13.10 15.43
C LYS A 138 -4.16 -12.30 16.47
N ALA A 139 -4.06 -11.00 16.25
CA ALA A 139 -3.64 -10.03 17.27
C ALA A 139 -4.53 -8.79 17.21
N THR A 140 -4.70 -8.12 18.34
CA THR A 140 -5.45 -6.86 18.44
C THR A 140 -4.66 -5.81 19.19
N CYS A 141 -4.88 -4.54 18.85
CA CYS A 141 -4.37 -3.43 19.63
C CYS A 141 -5.28 -2.22 19.52
N THR A 142 -5.28 -1.36 20.55
CA THR A 142 -5.79 0.00 20.45
C THR A 142 -4.62 0.93 20.19
N TRP A 143 -4.63 1.66 19.09
CA TRP A 143 -3.56 2.56 18.73
C TRP A 143 -4.12 3.87 18.15
N ARG A 144 -3.69 5.00 18.71
CA ARG A 144 -4.13 6.33 18.30
C ARG A 144 -5.66 6.51 18.29
N GLY A 145 -6.33 5.93 19.31
CA GLY A 145 -7.79 6.05 19.50
C GLY A 145 -8.62 5.17 18.56
N ARG A 146 -8.00 4.19 17.89
CA ARG A 146 -8.68 3.21 17.04
C ARG A 146 -8.28 1.79 17.43
N ASP A 147 -9.22 0.86 17.30
CA ASP A 147 -8.99 -0.56 17.51
C ASP A 147 -8.62 -1.22 16.17
N TYR A 148 -7.58 -2.04 16.22
CA TYR A 148 -7.08 -2.77 15.07
C TYR A 148 -7.06 -4.26 15.34
N GLU A 149 -7.42 -5.03 14.33
CA GLU A 149 -7.24 -6.48 14.27
C GLU A 149 -6.22 -6.80 13.18
N ALA A 150 -5.19 -7.56 13.54
CA ALA A 150 -4.18 -8.03 12.61
C ALA A 150 -4.16 -9.55 12.52
N ARG A 151 -3.74 -10.05 11.38
CA ARG A 151 -3.34 -11.45 11.16
C ARG A 151 -1.86 -11.47 10.81
N PHE A 152 -1.09 -12.28 11.51
CA PHE A 152 0.34 -12.41 11.28
C PHE A 152 0.75 -13.88 11.20
N THR A 153 1.84 -14.15 10.51
CA THR A 153 2.40 -15.50 10.40
C THR A 153 3.84 -15.55 10.88
N SER A 154 4.14 -16.48 11.77
CA SER A 154 5.51 -16.77 12.23
C SER A 154 6.32 -17.57 11.22
N GLU A 155 5.70 -18.13 10.19
CA GLU A 155 6.39 -18.82 9.10
C GLU A 155 7.28 -17.87 8.28
N ILE A 156 6.97 -16.58 8.31
CA ILE A 156 7.82 -15.51 7.77
C ILE A 156 8.34 -14.69 8.96
N PRO A 157 9.54 -15.00 9.48
CA PRO A 157 10.03 -14.46 10.74
C PRO A 157 10.60 -13.05 10.59
N VAL A 158 9.78 -12.13 10.12
CA VAL A 158 10.09 -10.70 10.02
C VAL A 158 9.05 -9.90 10.81
N ASN A 159 9.53 -9.05 11.70
CA ASN A 159 8.73 -8.23 12.57
C ASN A 159 8.29 -6.95 11.83
N ASP A 160 7.48 -7.09 10.78
CA ASP A 160 7.06 -5.98 9.94
C ASP A 160 5.64 -6.21 9.39
N GLY A 161 5.07 -5.20 8.73
CA GLY A 161 3.71 -5.26 8.20
C GLY A 161 3.35 -4.02 7.36
N PRO A 162 2.10 -3.92 6.91
CA PRO A 162 1.64 -2.83 6.08
C PRO A 162 1.58 -1.50 6.86
N MET A 163 1.66 -0.38 6.13
CA MET A 163 1.60 0.96 6.70
C MET A 163 2.61 1.14 7.84
N LYS A 164 2.15 1.59 9.00
CA LYS A 164 2.95 1.80 10.22
C LYS A 164 2.93 0.61 11.18
N PHE A 165 2.30 -0.51 10.80
CA PHE A 165 2.14 -1.66 11.68
C PHE A 165 3.36 -2.57 11.66
N PHE A 166 3.82 -2.96 12.85
CA PHE A 166 4.92 -3.90 13.08
C PHE A 166 4.91 -4.38 14.52
N GLY A 167 5.84 -5.22 14.94
CA GLY A 167 6.01 -5.59 16.36
C GLY A 167 5.45 -6.95 16.72
N LEU A 168 4.79 -7.66 15.81
CA LEU A 168 4.38 -9.05 16.02
C LEU A 168 5.54 -10.02 15.72
N PRO A 169 5.54 -11.23 16.29
CA PRO A 169 6.60 -12.23 16.06
C PRO A 169 6.44 -12.92 14.70
N GLY A 170 6.38 -12.14 13.63
CA GLY A 170 6.20 -12.59 12.25
C GLY A 170 5.58 -11.50 11.38
N LEU A 171 5.48 -11.77 10.07
CA LEU A 171 4.94 -10.84 9.11
C LEU A 171 3.45 -10.62 9.34
N ILE A 172 3.03 -9.37 9.45
CA ILE A 172 1.61 -9.00 9.45
C ILE A 172 1.10 -9.08 8.02
N VAL A 173 0.20 -10.02 7.76
CA VAL A 173 -0.35 -10.28 6.42
C VAL A 173 -1.68 -9.59 6.16
N LYS A 174 -2.35 -9.15 7.22
CA LYS A 174 -3.62 -8.41 7.15
C LYS A 174 -3.80 -7.53 8.40
N VAL A 175 -4.34 -6.37 8.20
CA VAL A 175 -4.84 -5.45 9.25
C VAL A 175 -6.22 -4.97 8.84
#